data_34a16f5284dbe3ad4b225f94fc483a31
#
_entry.id   34a16f5284dbe3ad4b225f94fc483a31
#
_cell.length_a   1.000
_cell.length_b   1.000
_cell.length_c   1.000
_cell.angle_alpha   90.00
_cell.angle_beta   90.00
_cell.angle_gamma   90.00
#
_symmetry.space_group_name_H-M   'P 1'
#
loop_
_entity.id
_entity.type
_entity.pdbx_description
1 polymer ?
#
loop_
_entity_poly.entity_id
_entity_poly.type
_entity_poly.pdbx_seq_one_letter_code
_entity_poly.pdbx_strand_id
1 'polypeptide(L)'
;MFKALANWTWDGLGPGMFSIFHIVWLVITVILSVVFVLFGKKKHAEKRDDTVILCFGLLLLVLEIVKELMYDVGYYGYVRIDILPFSFCSMPVYVALVGSLVKNAKVKETCYKFLAFFGLLGGIFTMIYPASLETFFIFTSFHTMIWHISMVLMGVYLIAARGYGKNLKNDLFSPSILFVCLSLVAVALNEAVYFGVLKPAQETPPAYTYEAEYMPGSYTSYKFGINGENGYSFLGEEDGQFVLTPVHKDSLTVVITFADENGEQLLLQYTDENDSEKYIEIVDRQLVTTSEPTKYWEFSYIGTHPAFVTADGDTLLCIDFTDGKVGVGEYTAAETAREGSFILFTLEDIDRSGDSVNFFFISNHSETPIPVLSSIQKVAPYPVFILCYVVGFIAVTSLLWLIVHFAGKLKKEK
;
A
#
# COMPACT_ATOMS: atom_id res chain seq x y z
N MET A 1 4.04 23.43 -7.32
CA MET A 1 4.88 22.67 -6.35
C MET A 1 4.47 21.21 -6.28
N PHE A 2 3.22 20.86 -5.92
CA PHE A 2 2.81 19.46 -5.74
C PHE A 2 2.83 18.65 -7.03
N LYS A 3 2.36 19.19 -8.16
CA LYS A 3 2.54 18.57 -9.49
C LYS A 3 4.01 18.32 -9.86
N ALA A 4 4.91 19.21 -9.47
CA ALA A 4 6.34 19.00 -9.72
C ALA A 4 6.94 17.89 -8.88
N LEU A 5 6.43 17.68 -7.64
CA LEU A 5 6.82 16.54 -6.80
C LEU A 5 6.24 15.23 -7.35
N ALA A 6 5.01 15.24 -7.86
CA ALA A 6 4.37 14.09 -8.48
C ALA A 6 5.05 13.69 -9.81
N ASN A 7 5.61 14.65 -10.54
CA ASN A 7 6.38 14.39 -11.77
C ASN A 7 7.86 14.07 -11.52
N TRP A 8 8.31 14.05 -10.27
CA TRP A 8 9.66 13.68 -9.92
C TRP A 8 9.73 12.18 -9.63
N THR A 9 9.99 11.44 -10.68
CA THR A 9 9.90 9.97 -10.72
C THR A 9 11.27 9.30 -10.92
N TRP A 10 11.37 8.05 -10.52
CA TRP A 10 12.48 7.18 -10.88
C TRP A 10 12.32 6.67 -12.33
N ASP A 11 13.44 6.32 -12.95
CA ASP A 11 13.41 5.56 -14.21
C ASP A 11 13.06 4.10 -13.88
N GLY A 12 11.76 3.76 -13.90
CA GLY A 12 11.23 2.47 -13.49
C GLY A 12 10.76 2.41 -12.04
N LEU A 13 10.56 1.18 -11.51
CA LEU A 13 10.24 0.95 -10.10
C LEU A 13 11.38 1.49 -9.23
N GLY A 14 11.05 2.22 -8.19
CA GLY A 14 12.01 2.88 -7.30
C GLY A 14 13.05 1.95 -6.68
N PRO A 15 13.91 2.47 -5.80
CA PRO A 15 15.02 1.71 -5.25
C PRO A 15 14.52 0.55 -4.39
N GLY A 16 14.79 -0.68 -4.82
CA GLY A 16 14.43 -1.90 -4.09
C GLY A 16 15.23 -2.10 -2.80
N MET A 17 14.86 -3.14 -2.07
CA MET A 17 15.54 -3.59 -0.85
C MET A 17 17.03 -3.89 -1.14
N PHE A 18 17.91 -3.46 -0.22
CA PHE A 18 19.38 -3.56 -0.35
C PHE A 18 20.00 -2.81 -1.54
N SER A 19 19.27 -1.94 -2.22
CA SER A 19 19.86 -0.97 -3.13
C SER A 19 20.84 -0.04 -2.40
N ILE A 20 21.72 0.64 -3.16
CA ILE A 20 22.65 1.63 -2.59
C ILE A 20 21.88 2.70 -1.81
N PHE A 21 20.75 3.16 -2.33
CA PHE A 21 19.86 4.10 -1.65
C PHE A 21 19.46 3.56 -0.28
N HIS A 22 18.94 2.36 -0.20
CA HIS A 22 18.49 1.75 1.06
C HIS A 22 19.64 1.57 2.05
N ILE A 23 20.80 1.05 1.59
CA ILE A 23 22.00 0.84 2.45
C ILE A 23 22.49 2.15 3.04
N VAL A 24 22.55 3.22 2.25
CA VAL A 24 22.95 4.56 2.74
C VAL A 24 22.01 5.01 3.87
N TRP A 25 20.70 4.85 3.70
CA TRP A 25 19.73 5.22 4.74
C TRP A 25 19.84 4.35 6.00
N LEU A 26 20.15 3.06 5.88
CA LEU A 26 20.45 2.19 7.03
C LEU A 26 21.67 2.70 7.82
N VAL A 27 22.76 3.05 7.12
CA VAL A 27 23.96 3.59 7.76
C VAL A 27 23.65 4.92 8.46
N ILE A 28 22.92 5.82 7.80
CA ILE A 28 22.46 7.10 8.40
C ILE A 28 21.65 6.82 9.66
N THR A 29 20.72 5.85 9.62
CA THR A 29 19.89 5.48 10.77
C THR A 29 20.72 5.04 11.96
N VAL A 30 21.73 4.20 11.74
CA VAL A 30 22.62 3.74 12.82
C VAL A 30 23.40 4.91 13.42
N ILE A 31 24.02 5.74 12.58
CA ILE A 31 24.80 6.90 13.03
C ILE A 31 23.93 7.86 13.85
N LEU A 32 22.76 8.24 13.30
CA LEU A 32 21.85 9.14 13.99
C LEU A 32 21.30 8.54 15.28
N SER A 33 21.04 7.23 15.34
CA SER A 33 20.59 6.56 16.57
C SER A 33 21.63 6.69 17.69
N VAL A 34 22.91 6.52 17.39
CA VAL A 34 23.99 6.74 18.39
C VAL A 34 24.00 8.20 18.87
N VAL A 35 23.92 9.16 17.94
CA VAL A 35 23.88 10.59 18.29
C VAL A 35 22.66 10.91 19.17
N PHE A 36 21.49 10.37 18.83
CA PHE A 36 20.25 10.63 19.59
C PHE A 36 20.23 9.96 20.96
N VAL A 37 20.91 8.82 21.14
CA VAL A 37 21.12 8.23 22.49
C VAL A 37 21.92 9.17 23.39
N LEU A 38 22.98 9.79 22.85
CA LEU A 38 23.80 10.75 23.60
C LEU A 38 23.05 12.06 23.82
N PHE A 39 22.40 12.58 22.79
CA PHE A 39 21.57 13.79 22.84
C PHE A 39 20.40 13.63 23.83
N GLY A 40 19.77 12.45 23.88
CA GLY A 40 18.64 12.17 24.77
C GLY A 40 18.94 12.39 26.24
N LYS A 41 20.09 11.92 26.71
CA LYS A 41 20.52 12.13 28.09
C LYS A 41 20.71 13.60 28.44
N LYS A 42 21.29 14.38 27.53
CA LYS A 42 21.50 15.81 27.70
C LYS A 42 20.17 16.55 27.75
N LYS A 43 19.28 16.30 26.78
CA LYS A 43 17.99 17.03 26.68
C LYS A 43 17.02 16.66 27.80
N HIS A 44 17.06 15.42 28.29
CA HIS A 44 16.29 15.04 29.47
C HIS A 44 16.74 15.81 30.71
N ALA A 45 18.05 15.96 30.94
CA ALA A 45 18.59 16.78 32.01
C ALA A 45 18.15 18.25 31.92
N GLU A 46 17.95 18.77 30.71
CA GLU A 46 17.40 20.10 30.42
C GLU A 46 15.85 20.17 30.52
N LYS A 47 15.17 19.07 30.82
CA LYS A 47 13.70 18.93 30.84
C LYS A 47 13.01 19.30 29.51
N ARG A 48 13.63 18.94 28.41
CA ARG A 48 13.16 19.30 27.05
C ARG A 48 12.59 18.11 26.26
N ASP A 49 12.21 17.01 26.91
CA ASP A 49 11.65 15.84 26.23
C ASP A 49 10.43 16.21 25.39
N ASP A 50 9.49 16.98 25.95
CA ASP A 50 8.27 17.39 25.28
C ASP A 50 8.58 18.19 24.00
N THR A 51 9.57 19.10 24.06
CA THR A 51 9.99 19.88 22.90
C THR A 51 10.59 19.00 21.81
N VAL A 52 11.43 18.04 22.16
CA VAL A 52 12.06 17.12 21.18
C VAL A 52 11.00 16.28 20.50
N ILE A 53 10.08 15.69 21.27
CA ILE A 53 9.01 14.86 20.69
C ILE A 53 8.03 15.70 19.86
N LEU A 54 7.72 16.93 20.29
CA LEU A 54 6.92 17.86 19.51
C LEU A 54 7.57 18.19 18.15
N CYS A 55 8.88 18.44 18.13
CA CYS A 55 9.60 18.70 16.87
C CYS A 55 9.50 17.51 15.91
N PHE A 56 9.64 16.28 16.39
CA PHE A 56 9.42 15.09 15.55
C PHE A 56 7.96 14.99 15.08
N GLY A 57 7.00 15.17 15.99
CA GLY A 57 5.58 15.13 15.64
C GLY A 57 5.21 16.15 14.56
N LEU A 58 5.74 17.38 14.66
CA LEU A 58 5.52 18.42 13.66
C LEU A 58 6.23 18.11 12.34
N LEU A 59 7.47 17.60 12.37
CA LEU A 59 8.18 17.15 11.17
C LEU A 59 7.37 16.09 10.43
N LEU A 60 6.92 15.05 11.11
CA LEU A 60 6.12 13.99 10.52
C LEU A 60 4.78 14.52 10.00
N LEU A 61 4.11 15.41 10.74
CA LEU A 61 2.86 16.03 10.29
C LEU A 61 3.05 16.83 8.99
N VAL A 62 4.12 17.62 8.88
CA VAL A 62 4.43 18.38 7.66
C VAL A 62 4.73 17.44 6.50
N LEU A 63 5.53 16.40 6.72
CA LEU A 63 5.82 15.40 5.70
C LEU A 63 4.55 14.71 5.19
N GLU A 64 3.62 14.37 6.11
CA GLU A 64 2.34 13.76 5.76
C GLU A 64 1.47 14.70 4.93
N ILE A 65 1.30 15.95 5.37
CA ILE A 65 0.54 16.94 4.61
C ILE A 65 1.12 17.13 3.20
N VAL A 66 2.45 17.16 3.06
CA VAL A 66 3.08 17.31 1.73
C VAL A 66 2.84 16.08 0.88
N LYS A 67 2.89 14.86 1.47
CA LYS A 67 2.61 13.60 0.78
C LYS A 67 1.16 13.55 0.30
N GLU A 68 0.19 13.85 1.17
CA GLU A 68 -1.23 13.88 0.82
C GLU A 68 -1.50 14.90 -0.31
N LEU A 69 -0.98 16.12 -0.19
CA LEU A 69 -1.15 17.14 -1.22
C LEU A 69 -0.44 16.79 -2.54
N MET A 70 0.67 16.07 -2.49
CA MET A 70 1.33 15.56 -3.70
C MET A 70 0.44 14.53 -4.40
N TYR A 71 -0.11 13.58 -3.67
CA TYR A 71 -1.00 12.57 -4.24
C TYR A 71 -2.33 13.17 -4.65
N ASP A 72 -3.06 13.82 -3.72
CA ASP A 72 -4.42 14.28 -3.95
C ASP A 72 -4.50 15.41 -4.98
N VAL A 73 -3.62 16.42 -4.87
CA VAL A 73 -3.65 17.60 -5.76
C VAL A 73 -2.66 17.48 -6.91
N GLY A 74 -1.52 16.83 -6.67
CA GLY A 74 -0.43 16.74 -7.64
C GLY A 74 -0.64 15.66 -8.68
N TYR A 75 -1.13 14.51 -8.27
CA TYR A 75 -1.22 13.31 -9.09
C TYR A 75 -2.66 12.92 -9.42
N TYR A 76 -3.49 12.62 -8.41
CA TYR A 76 -4.85 12.11 -8.64
C TYR A 76 -5.88 13.18 -8.97
N GLY A 77 -5.75 14.39 -8.43
CA GLY A 77 -6.72 15.47 -8.60
C GLY A 77 -7.94 15.39 -7.66
N TYR A 78 -7.98 14.41 -6.74
CA TYR A 78 -9.03 14.24 -5.74
C TYR A 78 -8.48 13.63 -4.45
N VAL A 79 -9.25 13.70 -3.35
CA VAL A 79 -8.85 13.18 -2.04
C VAL A 79 -9.09 11.67 -1.96
N ARG A 80 -8.05 10.92 -1.67
CA ARG A 80 -8.10 9.46 -1.49
C ARG A 80 -8.18 9.08 -0.02
N ILE A 81 -9.10 8.16 0.32
CA ILE A 81 -9.24 7.67 1.71
C ILE A 81 -8.15 6.65 2.06
N ASP A 82 -7.72 5.84 1.12
CA ASP A 82 -6.75 4.76 1.35
C ASP A 82 -5.34 5.24 1.68
N ILE A 83 -4.97 6.44 1.20
CA ILE A 83 -3.67 7.06 1.53
C ILE A 83 -3.69 7.88 2.82
N LEU A 84 -4.87 8.08 3.45
CA LEU A 84 -4.96 8.78 4.71
C LEU A 84 -4.09 8.15 5.80
N PRO A 85 -3.52 8.94 6.72
CA PRO A 85 -2.53 8.48 7.69
C PRO A 85 -3.12 7.68 8.85
N PHE A 86 -3.85 6.61 8.56
CA PHE A 86 -4.40 5.67 9.53
C PHE A 86 -3.68 4.32 9.55
N SER A 87 -2.55 4.18 8.86
CA SER A 87 -1.69 3.01 8.98
C SER A 87 -1.00 2.96 10.36
N PHE A 88 -0.55 1.77 10.77
CA PHE A 88 0.21 1.62 12.02
C PHE A 88 1.43 2.56 12.09
N CYS A 89 2.15 2.71 10.98
CA CYS A 89 3.31 3.60 10.89
C CYS A 89 2.96 5.09 10.96
N SER A 90 1.70 5.48 10.74
CA SER A 90 1.24 6.86 10.87
C SER A 90 0.87 7.22 12.31
N MET A 91 0.54 6.25 13.15
CA MET A 91 0.15 6.49 14.55
C MET A 91 1.18 7.28 15.37
N PRO A 92 2.51 7.10 15.19
CA PRO A 92 3.50 7.89 15.90
C PRO A 92 3.35 9.40 15.77
N VAL A 93 2.80 9.92 14.66
CA VAL A 93 2.51 11.37 14.51
C VAL A 93 1.54 11.84 15.57
N TYR A 94 0.37 11.19 15.65
CA TYR A 94 -0.70 11.54 16.57
C TYR A 94 -0.25 11.35 18.03
N VAL A 95 0.41 10.22 18.29
CA VAL A 95 0.90 9.88 19.64
C VAL A 95 2.00 10.85 20.08
N ALA A 96 2.89 11.30 19.18
CA ALA A 96 3.92 12.30 19.49
C ALA A 96 3.30 13.66 19.81
N LEU A 97 2.36 14.13 18.99
CA LEU A 97 1.66 15.40 19.20
C LEU A 97 0.86 15.37 20.50
N VAL A 98 0.04 14.34 20.72
CA VAL A 98 -0.73 14.19 21.97
C VAL A 98 0.19 14.09 23.17
N GLY A 99 1.21 13.22 23.13
CA GLY A 99 2.15 13.01 24.23
C GLY A 99 2.94 14.27 24.62
N SER A 100 3.33 15.08 23.64
CA SER A 100 4.08 16.32 23.89
C SER A 100 3.22 17.48 24.43
N LEU A 101 1.95 17.55 24.01
CA LEU A 101 1.06 18.66 24.34
C LEU A 101 0.16 18.40 25.56
N VAL A 102 -0.12 17.13 25.90
CA VAL A 102 -1.04 16.79 26.98
C VAL A 102 -0.44 17.11 28.35
N LYS A 103 -1.25 17.68 29.23
CA LYS A 103 -0.84 17.98 30.62
C LYS A 103 -0.95 16.77 31.57
N ASN A 104 -1.80 15.81 31.26
CA ASN A 104 -1.98 14.61 32.07
C ASN A 104 -0.74 13.71 31.98
N ALA A 105 -0.04 13.56 33.10
CA ALA A 105 1.21 12.81 33.18
C ALA A 105 1.05 11.32 32.81
N LYS A 106 -0.09 10.68 33.12
CA LYS A 106 -0.33 9.27 32.80
C LYS A 106 -0.51 9.08 31.30
N VAL A 107 -1.28 9.95 30.64
CA VAL A 107 -1.48 9.92 29.17
C VAL A 107 -0.15 10.20 28.47
N LYS A 108 0.58 11.24 28.89
CA LYS A 108 1.92 11.55 28.36
C LYS A 108 2.85 10.36 28.42
N GLU A 109 2.94 9.72 29.58
CA GLU A 109 3.82 8.59 29.81
C GLU A 109 3.42 7.38 28.96
N THR A 110 2.13 7.13 28.79
CA THR A 110 1.62 6.09 27.87
C THR A 110 2.02 6.36 26.42
N CYS A 111 1.84 7.60 25.95
CA CYS A 111 2.26 8.01 24.61
C CYS A 111 3.78 7.82 24.39
N TYR A 112 4.58 8.24 25.34
CA TYR A 112 6.04 8.13 25.22
C TYR A 112 6.52 6.67 25.24
N LYS A 113 5.91 5.81 26.05
CA LYS A 113 6.19 4.37 26.04
C LYS A 113 5.74 3.71 24.74
N PHE A 114 4.61 4.15 24.18
CA PHE A 114 4.17 3.69 22.87
C PHE A 114 5.21 4.03 21.77
N LEU A 115 5.68 5.27 21.73
CA LEU A 115 6.73 5.69 20.80
C LEU A 115 8.04 4.94 21.02
N ALA A 116 8.41 4.71 22.29
CA ALA A 116 9.65 4.02 22.67
C ALA A 116 9.70 2.56 22.26
N PHE A 117 8.57 1.86 22.19
CA PHE A 117 8.54 0.42 21.89
C PHE A 117 7.76 0.10 20.63
N PHE A 118 6.50 0.47 20.49
CA PHE A 118 5.69 0.19 19.30
C PHE A 118 6.13 1.04 18.11
N GLY A 119 6.35 2.34 18.31
CA GLY A 119 6.87 3.23 17.27
C GLY A 119 8.26 2.81 16.81
N LEU A 120 9.16 2.49 17.75
CA LEU A 120 10.50 2.00 17.45
C LEU A 120 10.45 0.68 16.65
N LEU A 121 9.59 -0.27 17.06
CA LEU A 121 9.43 -1.55 16.36
C LEU A 121 9.01 -1.32 14.91
N GLY A 122 7.96 -0.51 14.68
CA GLY A 122 7.48 -0.18 13.34
C GLY A 122 8.57 0.48 12.48
N GLY A 123 9.30 1.43 13.05
CA GLY A 123 10.43 2.07 12.38
C GLY A 123 11.53 1.08 11.99
N ILE A 124 11.97 0.21 12.91
CA ILE A 124 12.99 -0.81 12.64
C ILE A 124 12.51 -1.80 11.59
N PHE A 125 11.26 -2.26 11.70
CA PHE A 125 10.70 -3.24 10.76
C PHE A 125 10.73 -2.71 9.32
N THR A 126 10.24 -1.49 9.10
CA THR A 126 10.27 -0.89 7.76
C THR A 126 11.68 -0.54 7.29
N MET A 127 12.58 -0.16 8.20
CA MET A 127 13.99 0.06 7.83
C MET A 127 14.71 -1.23 7.41
N ILE A 128 14.29 -2.41 7.88
CA ILE A 128 14.85 -3.71 7.48
C ILE A 128 14.17 -4.22 6.21
N TYR A 129 12.84 -4.06 6.12
CA TYR A 129 12.00 -4.53 5.01
C TYR A 129 11.16 -3.39 4.44
N PRO A 130 11.74 -2.54 3.59
CA PRO A 130 11.09 -1.33 3.09
C PRO A 130 10.28 -1.60 1.82
N ALA A 131 9.23 -2.42 1.87
CA ALA A 131 8.36 -2.69 0.72
C ALA A 131 7.80 -1.41 0.07
N SER A 132 7.60 -0.34 0.87
CA SER A 132 7.13 0.97 0.40
C SER A 132 8.20 1.83 -0.29
N LEU A 133 9.42 1.32 -0.50
CA LEU A 133 10.42 1.99 -1.36
C LEU A 133 10.20 1.75 -2.84
N GLU A 134 9.58 0.63 -3.19
CA GLU A 134 9.23 0.30 -4.57
C GLU A 134 8.05 1.17 -5.02
N THR A 135 8.35 2.42 -5.30
CA THR A 135 7.39 3.44 -5.74
C THR A 135 8.03 4.28 -6.84
N PHE A 136 7.24 4.67 -7.82
CA PHE A 136 7.70 5.55 -8.91
C PHE A 136 8.15 6.93 -8.43
N PHE A 137 7.58 7.41 -7.31
CA PHE A 137 7.82 8.78 -6.86
C PHE A 137 9.07 8.88 -5.99
N ILE A 138 10.05 9.65 -6.44
CA ILE A 138 11.29 9.92 -5.69
C ILE A 138 10.97 10.53 -4.33
N PHE A 139 10.02 11.49 -4.29
CA PHE A 139 9.59 12.10 -3.03
C PHE A 139 9.09 11.05 -2.02
N THR A 140 8.28 10.09 -2.46
CA THR A 140 7.72 9.04 -1.57
C THR A 140 8.82 8.12 -1.01
N SER A 141 9.83 7.78 -1.82
CA SER A 141 10.99 7.00 -1.34
C SER A 141 11.74 7.74 -0.23
N PHE A 142 12.02 9.04 -0.41
CA PHE A 142 12.64 9.88 0.64
C PHE A 142 11.73 10.04 1.86
N HIS A 143 10.44 10.30 1.64
CA HIS A 143 9.43 10.38 2.70
C HIS A 143 9.45 9.13 3.55
N THR A 144 9.37 7.94 2.95
CA THR A 144 9.41 6.65 3.65
C THR A 144 10.65 6.53 4.54
N MET A 145 11.83 6.84 4.02
CA MET A 145 13.06 6.76 4.81
C MET A 145 13.09 7.75 5.96
N ILE A 146 12.82 9.03 5.70
CA ILE A 146 12.81 10.08 6.75
C ILE A 146 11.76 9.77 7.81
N TRP A 147 10.60 9.28 7.40
CA TRP A 147 9.52 8.89 8.29
C TRP A 147 9.95 7.83 9.30
N HIS A 148 10.45 6.68 8.79
CA HIS A 148 10.79 5.55 9.64
C HIS A 148 12.07 5.76 10.45
N ILE A 149 13.03 6.50 9.91
CA ILE A 149 14.17 6.98 10.73
C ILE A 149 13.67 7.83 11.90
N SER A 150 12.74 8.76 11.66
CA SER A 150 12.21 9.60 12.73
C SER A 150 11.53 8.77 13.83
N MET A 151 10.80 7.70 13.47
CA MET A 151 10.23 6.75 14.42
C MET A 151 11.33 6.06 15.26
N VAL A 152 12.39 5.58 14.61
CA VAL A 152 13.55 4.97 15.29
C VAL A 152 14.20 5.96 16.22
N LEU A 153 14.46 7.20 15.77
CA LEU A 153 15.13 8.22 16.57
C LEU A 153 14.30 8.65 17.77
N MET A 154 12.98 8.81 17.64
CA MET A 154 12.09 9.06 18.77
C MET A 154 12.16 7.94 19.80
N GLY A 155 12.12 6.69 19.35
CA GLY A 155 12.17 5.53 20.22
C GLY A 155 13.48 5.43 20.99
N VAL A 156 14.62 5.47 20.31
CA VAL A 156 15.94 5.41 20.97
C VAL A 156 16.21 6.61 21.87
N TYR A 157 15.74 7.81 21.47
CA TYR A 157 15.80 9.00 22.31
C TYR A 157 15.07 8.79 23.63
N LEU A 158 13.80 8.36 23.58
CA LEU A 158 12.97 8.17 24.77
C LEU A 158 13.51 7.07 25.70
N ILE A 159 14.00 5.96 25.13
CA ILE A 159 14.65 4.91 25.93
C ILE A 159 15.88 5.46 26.65
N ALA A 160 16.72 6.21 25.95
CA ALA A 160 17.94 6.78 26.54
C ALA A 160 17.65 7.92 27.55
N ALA A 161 16.70 8.77 27.24
CA ALA A 161 16.30 9.92 28.05
C ALA A 161 15.60 9.50 29.34
N ARG A 162 14.56 8.67 29.23
CA ARG A 162 13.70 8.30 30.35
C ARG A 162 14.09 6.99 31.03
N GLY A 163 15.04 6.26 30.43
CA GLY A 163 15.57 5.03 30.99
C GLY A 163 14.54 3.91 31.06
N TYR A 164 13.69 3.81 30.01
CA TYR A 164 12.77 2.68 29.84
C TYR A 164 13.55 1.37 29.63
N GLY A 165 12.87 0.23 29.75
CA GLY A 165 13.48 -1.09 29.65
C GLY A 165 13.84 -1.71 31.00
N LYS A 166 13.32 -1.17 32.11
CA LYS A 166 13.60 -1.67 33.47
C LYS A 166 12.54 -2.60 34.02
N ASN A 167 11.28 -2.36 33.73
CA ASN A 167 10.15 -3.12 34.24
C ASN A 167 9.12 -3.34 33.13
N LEU A 168 9.01 -4.58 32.69
CA LEU A 168 8.15 -4.98 31.56
C LEU A 168 6.70 -4.51 31.73
N LYS A 169 6.11 -4.78 32.91
CA LYS A 169 4.72 -4.41 33.18
C LYS A 169 4.52 -2.89 33.12
N ASN A 170 5.40 -2.13 33.71
CA ASN A 170 5.29 -0.67 33.74
C ASN A 170 5.55 -0.05 32.36
N ASP A 171 6.44 -0.66 31.57
CA ASP A 171 6.83 -0.13 30.27
C ASP A 171 5.88 -0.51 29.14
N LEU A 172 5.26 -1.71 29.17
CA LEU A 172 4.44 -2.21 28.08
C LEU A 172 2.94 -2.27 28.36
N PHE A 173 2.47 -2.32 29.60
CA PHE A 173 1.04 -2.50 29.88
C PHE A 173 0.17 -1.38 29.28
N SER A 174 0.46 -0.12 29.63
CA SER A 174 -0.34 0.99 29.13
C SER A 174 -0.21 1.24 27.62
N PRO A 175 0.99 1.17 26.98
CA PRO A 175 1.08 1.31 25.54
C PRO A 175 0.47 0.13 24.78
N SER A 176 0.44 -1.09 25.35
CA SER A 176 -0.30 -2.22 24.74
C SER A 176 -1.80 -1.96 24.72
N ILE A 177 -2.36 -1.39 25.77
CA ILE A 177 -3.78 -0.98 25.77
C ILE A 177 -4.01 0.08 24.69
N LEU A 178 -3.14 1.07 24.56
CA LEU A 178 -3.24 2.08 23.51
C LEU A 178 -3.18 1.42 22.11
N PHE A 179 -2.27 0.46 21.90
CA PHE A 179 -2.17 -0.28 20.65
C PHE A 179 -3.46 -1.04 20.31
N VAL A 180 -4.05 -1.74 21.30
CA VAL A 180 -5.34 -2.43 21.14
C VAL A 180 -6.44 -1.45 20.76
N CYS A 181 -6.54 -0.32 21.45
CA CYS A 181 -7.54 0.71 21.12
C CYS A 181 -7.38 1.26 19.71
N LEU A 182 -6.15 1.53 19.27
CA LEU A 182 -5.86 2.00 17.91
C LEU A 182 -6.18 0.92 16.86
N SER A 183 -5.89 -0.35 17.14
CA SER A 183 -6.25 -1.47 16.27
C SER A 183 -7.77 -1.61 16.13
N LEU A 184 -8.54 -1.46 17.20
CA LEU A 184 -10.00 -1.48 17.14
C LEU A 184 -10.58 -0.31 16.35
N VAL A 185 -9.97 0.87 16.46
CA VAL A 185 -10.33 2.02 15.62
C VAL A 185 -10.06 1.73 14.15
N ALA A 186 -8.91 1.12 13.82
CA ALA A 186 -8.58 0.73 12.46
C ALA A 186 -9.57 -0.30 11.90
N VAL A 187 -9.97 -1.31 12.69
CA VAL A 187 -11.03 -2.26 12.33
C VAL A 187 -12.33 -1.51 12.00
N ALA A 188 -12.76 -0.62 12.91
CA ALA A 188 -14.01 0.14 12.70
C ALA A 188 -13.96 1.02 11.45
N LEU A 189 -12.82 1.64 11.14
CA LEU A 189 -12.64 2.44 9.94
C LEU A 189 -12.65 1.57 8.67
N ASN A 190 -11.96 0.42 8.68
CA ASN A 190 -11.99 -0.53 7.56
C ASN A 190 -13.42 -0.98 7.24
N GLU A 191 -14.18 -1.36 8.26
CA GLU A 191 -15.59 -1.76 8.10
C GLU A 191 -16.48 -0.58 7.65
N ALA A 192 -16.26 0.62 8.20
CA ALA A 192 -17.04 1.80 7.84
C ALA A 192 -16.85 2.20 6.37
N VAL A 193 -15.64 2.05 5.83
CA VAL A 193 -15.37 2.28 4.40
C VAL A 193 -16.02 1.17 3.57
N TYR A 194 -15.82 -0.09 3.92
CA TYR A 194 -16.38 -1.22 3.19
C TYR A 194 -17.91 -1.18 3.09
N PHE A 195 -18.61 -0.86 4.19
CA PHE A 195 -20.07 -0.74 4.19
C PHE A 195 -20.57 0.61 3.67
N GLY A 196 -19.72 1.46 3.12
CA GLY A 196 -20.10 2.74 2.53
C GLY A 196 -20.57 3.81 3.52
N VAL A 197 -20.31 3.63 4.83
CA VAL A 197 -20.58 4.65 5.86
C VAL A 197 -19.63 5.83 5.69
N LEU A 198 -18.34 5.53 5.39
CA LEU A 198 -17.36 6.51 4.95
C LEU A 198 -17.19 6.30 3.44
N LYS A 199 -17.84 7.11 2.65
CA LYS A 199 -17.68 7.10 1.20
C LYS A 199 -16.39 7.80 0.80
N PRO A 200 -15.65 7.28 -0.20
CA PRO A 200 -14.61 8.04 -0.86
C PRO A 200 -15.16 9.38 -1.37
N ALA A 201 -14.32 10.41 -1.38
CA ALA A 201 -14.72 11.71 -1.90
C ALA A 201 -15.08 11.67 -3.39
N GLN A 202 -14.69 10.61 -4.08
CA GLN A 202 -15.00 10.36 -5.48
C GLN A 202 -15.31 8.88 -5.67
N GLU A 203 -16.48 8.60 -6.25
CA GLU A 203 -16.93 7.24 -6.59
C GLU A 203 -16.26 6.67 -7.85
N THR A 204 -15.50 7.51 -8.56
CA THR A 204 -14.81 7.14 -9.79
C THR A 204 -13.29 7.16 -9.57
N PRO A 205 -12.58 6.05 -9.80
CA PRO A 205 -11.12 6.07 -9.91
C PRO A 205 -10.72 7.08 -10.99
N PRO A 206 -9.53 7.70 -10.91
CA PRO A 206 -9.08 8.58 -11.97
C PRO A 206 -8.99 7.78 -13.28
N ALA A 207 -9.30 8.43 -14.39
CA ALA A 207 -8.86 7.94 -15.67
C ALA A 207 -7.33 7.94 -15.66
N TYR A 208 -6.73 6.79 -15.42
CA TYR A 208 -5.31 6.62 -15.64
C TYR A 208 -5.08 6.70 -17.14
N THR A 209 -4.65 7.85 -17.60
CA THR A 209 -3.89 7.90 -18.82
C THR A 209 -2.55 7.27 -18.49
N TYR A 210 -2.40 6.01 -18.81
CA TYR A 210 -1.12 5.33 -18.71
C TYR A 210 -0.17 5.93 -19.77
N GLU A 211 0.62 6.92 -19.37
CA GLU A 211 1.84 7.31 -20.06
C GLU A 211 3.03 6.46 -19.62
N ALA A 212 2.82 5.53 -18.70
CA ALA A 212 3.89 4.66 -18.23
C ALA A 212 4.06 3.48 -19.17
N GLU A 213 5.29 3.14 -19.49
CA GLU A 213 5.69 1.84 -20.06
C GLU A 213 5.20 0.73 -19.13
N TYR A 214 3.98 0.28 -19.37
CA TYR A 214 3.42 -0.82 -18.62
C TYR A 214 4.00 -2.11 -19.17
N MET A 215 4.87 -2.74 -18.43
CA MET A 215 5.36 -4.08 -18.76
C MET A 215 4.40 -5.12 -18.18
N PRO A 216 3.74 -5.94 -19.02
CA PRO A 216 3.09 -7.16 -18.55
C PRO A 216 4.13 -7.99 -17.78
N GLY A 217 3.84 -8.36 -16.56
CA GLY A 217 4.75 -9.13 -15.71
C GLY A 217 5.02 -8.55 -14.33
N SER A 218 4.71 -7.28 -14.08
CA SER A 218 4.76 -6.69 -12.74
C SER A 218 3.60 -7.17 -11.85
N TYR A 219 2.46 -7.49 -12.46
CA TYR A 219 1.26 -8.00 -11.80
C TYR A 219 0.71 -9.20 -12.59
N THR A 220 0.19 -10.19 -11.88
CA THR A 220 -0.33 -11.41 -12.49
C THR A 220 -1.85 -11.36 -12.74
N SER A 221 -2.55 -10.41 -12.16
CA SER A 221 -4.02 -10.35 -12.17
C SER A 221 -4.52 -8.93 -12.45
N TYR A 222 -5.51 -8.82 -13.34
CA TYR A 222 -6.05 -7.55 -13.81
C TYR A 222 -7.57 -7.57 -13.90
N LYS A 223 -8.17 -6.38 -13.91
CA LYS A 223 -9.54 -6.17 -14.35
C LYS A 223 -9.54 -5.26 -15.57
N PHE A 224 -10.30 -5.65 -16.58
CA PHE A 224 -10.46 -4.84 -17.78
C PHE A 224 -11.70 -3.98 -17.64
N GLY A 225 -11.62 -2.73 -17.99
CA GLY A 225 -12.76 -1.84 -17.85
C GLY A 225 -12.65 -0.58 -18.69
N ILE A 226 -13.68 0.22 -18.62
CA ILE A 226 -13.79 1.51 -19.32
C ILE A 226 -14.35 2.57 -18.37
N ASN A 227 -14.01 3.83 -18.64
CA ASN A 227 -14.63 4.98 -17.98
C ASN A 227 -15.73 5.52 -18.90
N GLY A 228 -16.99 5.32 -18.50
CA GLY A 228 -18.17 5.82 -19.21
C GLY A 228 -18.77 7.05 -18.53
N GLU A 229 -19.86 7.57 -19.12
CA GLU A 229 -20.57 8.75 -18.59
C GLU A 229 -21.11 8.54 -17.16
N ASN A 230 -21.39 7.29 -16.78
CA ASN A 230 -21.95 6.92 -15.47
C ASN A 230 -20.89 6.33 -14.50
N GLY A 231 -19.61 6.49 -14.80
CA GLY A 231 -18.52 5.92 -14.04
C GLY A 231 -17.88 4.71 -14.71
N TYR A 232 -17.07 3.95 -13.94
CA TYR A 232 -16.36 2.79 -14.45
C TYR A 232 -17.29 1.60 -14.63
N SER A 233 -17.07 0.88 -15.71
CA SER A 233 -17.64 -0.44 -15.96
C SER A 233 -16.53 -1.42 -16.28
N PHE A 234 -16.65 -2.65 -15.82
CA PHE A 234 -15.63 -3.69 -15.91
C PHE A 234 -16.12 -4.88 -16.72
N LEU A 235 -15.18 -5.60 -17.33
CA LEU A 235 -15.48 -6.84 -18.05
C LEU A 235 -15.97 -7.90 -17.06
N GLY A 236 -17.17 -8.39 -17.28
CA GLY A 236 -17.81 -9.51 -16.59
C GLY A 236 -18.23 -10.59 -17.53
N GLU A 237 -18.78 -11.66 -17.01
CA GLU A 237 -19.40 -12.75 -17.77
C GLU A 237 -20.77 -13.07 -17.17
N GLU A 238 -21.80 -13.15 -18.00
CA GLU A 238 -23.14 -13.58 -17.61
C GLU A 238 -23.64 -14.57 -18.65
N ASP A 239 -24.07 -15.75 -18.24
CA ASP A 239 -24.57 -16.81 -19.12
C ASP A 239 -23.64 -17.15 -20.30
N GLY A 240 -22.33 -17.12 -20.10
CA GLY A 240 -21.32 -17.39 -21.12
C GLY A 240 -21.10 -16.26 -22.12
N GLN A 241 -21.62 -15.07 -21.84
CA GLN A 241 -21.41 -13.88 -22.66
C GLN A 241 -20.65 -12.81 -21.87
N PHE A 242 -19.70 -12.15 -22.53
CA PHE A 242 -19.00 -11.04 -21.93
C PHE A 242 -19.89 -9.79 -21.86
N VAL A 243 -19.94 -9.20 -20.68
CA VAL A 243 -20.77 -8.03 -20.38
C VAL A 243 -19.95 -6.95 -19.69
N LEU A 244 -20.50 -5.73 -19.62
CA LEU A 244 -19.95 -4.67 -18.77
C LEU A 244 -20.75 -4.61 -17.46
N THR A 245 -20.09 -4.77 -16.35
CA THR A 245 -20.64 -4.62 -15.00
C THR A 245 -20.09 -3.37 -14.30
N PRO A 246 -20.95 -2.55 -13.65
CA PRO A 246 -20.48 -1.41 -12.86
C PRO A 246 -19.88 -1.84 -11.51
N VAL A 247 -20.02 -3.10 -11.13
CA VAL A 247 -19.57 -3.62 -9.84
C VAL A 247 -18.30 -4.44 -10.07
N HIS A 248 -17.16 -3.93 -9.61
CA HIS A 248 -15.86 -4.59 -9.84
C HIS A 248 -15.77 -5.98 -9.18
N LYS A 249 -16.53 -6.27 -8.12
CA LYS A 249 -16.56 -7.59 -7.48
C LYS A 249 -17.20 -8.66 -8.37
N ASP A 250 -18.15 -8.25 -9.22
CA ASP A 250 -18.85 -9.12 -10.15
C ASP A 250 -18.14 -9.22 -11.51
N SER A 251 -17.01 -8.55 -11.66
CA SER A 251 -16.21 -8.55 -12.89
C SER A 251 -15.15 -9.64 -12.87
N LEU A 252 -14.74 -10.06 -14.08
CA LEU A 252 -13.69 -11.05 -14.24
C LEU A 252 -12.36 -10.54 -13.71
N THR A 253 -11.64 -11.42 -13.02
CA THR A 253 -10.24 -11.23 -12.70
C THR A 253 -9.41 -12.00 -13.72
N VAL A 254 -8.75 -11.27 -14.60
CA VAL A 254 -7.97 -11.83 -15.70
C VAL A 254 -6.52 -11.96 -15.28
N VAL A 255 -5.98 -13.15 -15.34
CA VAL A 255 -4.56 -13.44 -15.15
C VAL A 255 -3.88 -13.43 -16.52
N ILE A 256 -2.81 -12.67 -16.65
CA ILE A 256 -2.01 -12.62 -17.87
C ILE A 256 -0.81 -13.54 -17.67
N THR A 257 -0.68 -14.54 -18.53
CA THR A 257 0.43 -15.49 -18.50
C THR A 257 1.16 -15.47 -19.83
N PHE A 258 2.47 -15.77 -19.83
CA PHE A 258 3.26 -15.90 -21.04
C PHE A 258 3.11 -17.30 -21.61
N ALA A 259 2.81 -17.40 -22.89
CA ALA A 259 2.74 -18.66 -23.61
C ALA A 259 4.11 -19.08 -24.20
N ASP A 260 5.06 -18.15 -24.28
CA ASP A 260 6.40 -18.36 -24.81
C ASP A 260 7.48 -17.85 -23.86
N GLU A 261 8.71 -18.33 -24.06
CA GLU A 261 9.87 -17.93 -23.23
C GLU A 261 10.32 -16.47 -23.49
N ASN A 262 9.93 -15.89 -24.62
CA ASN A 262 10.32 -14.52 -25.01
C ASN A 262 9.38 -13.46 -24.43
N GLY A 263 8.20 -13.87 -23.93
CA GLY A 263 7.19 -12.95 -23.39
C GLY A 263 6.44 -12.16 -24.46
N GLU A 264 6.47 -12.62 -25.72
CA GLU A 264 5.77 -11.95 -26.82
C GLU A 264 4.32 -12.43 -26.97
N GLN A 265 4.06 -13.70 -26.62
CA GLN A 265 2.74 -14.30 -26.69
C GLN A 265 2.10 -14.42 -25.31
N LEU A 266 0.90 -13.88 -25.16
CA LEU A 266 0.18 -13.81 -23.92
C LEU A 266 -1.11 -14.62 -23.96
N LEU A 267 -1.49 -15.14 -22.80
CA LEU A 267 -2.79 -15.76 -22.55
C LEU A 267 -3.55 -14.90 -21.56
N LEU A 268 -4.82 -14.61 -21.85
CA LEU A 268 -5.75 -13.97 -20.96
C LEU A 268 -6.61 -15.06 -20.31
N GLN A 269 -6.31 -15.39 -19.07
CA GLN A 269 -6.91 -16.49 -18.33
C GLN A 269 -7.78 -15.93 -17.17
N TYR A 270 -8.89 -16.58 -16.88
CA TYR A 270 -9.68 -16.33 -15.68
C TYR A 270 -10.27 -17.65 -15.13
N THR A 271 -10.76 -17.60 -13.91
CA THR A 271 -11.45 -18.75 -13.29
C THR A 271 -12.95 -18.46 -13.29
N ASP A 272 -13.75 -19.39 -13.78
CA ASP A 272 -15.20 -19.27 -13.81
C ASP A 272 -15.82 -19.62 -12.41
N GLU A 273 -17.13 -19.49 -12.31
CA GLU A 273 -17.88 -19.77 -11.06
C GLU A 273 -17.76 -21.22 -10.57
N ASN A 274 -17.28 -22.13 -11.43
CA ASN A 274 -17.08 -23.55 -11.11
C ASN A 274 -15.62 -23.91 -10.80
N ASP A 275 -14.78 -22.92 -10.52
CA ASP A 275 -13.33 -23.05 -10.33
C ASP A 275 -12.60 -23.68 -11.55
N SER A 276 -13.16 -23.49 -12.76
CA SER A 276 -12.54 -23.98 -14.00
C SER A 276 -11.75 -22.87 -14.68
N GLU A 277 -10.53 -23.17 -15.09
CA GLU A 277 -9.71 -22.27 -15.86
C GLU A 277 -10.27 -22.06 -17.26
N LYS A 278 -10.41 -20.80 -17.69
CA LYS A 278 -10.91 -20.36 -18.97
C LYS A 278 -9.97 -19.36 -19.59
N TYR A 279 -9.97 -19.32 -20.90
CA TYR A 279 -9.15 -18.39 -21.69
C TYR A 279 -10.04 -17.51 -22.55
N ILE A 280 -9.71 -16.24 -22.64
CA ILE A 280 -10.40 -15.26 -23.48
C ILE A 280 -9.71 -15.22 -24.83
N GLU A 281 -10.45 -15.45 -25.89
CA GLU A 281 -9.95 -15.44 -27.27
C GLU A 281 -10.88 -14.70 -28.21
N ILE A 282 -10.38 -14.31 -29.37
CA ILE A 282 -11.19 -13.84 -30.49
C ILE A 282 -11.22 -14.93 -31.58
N VAL A 283 -12.41 -15.50 -31.80
CA VAL A 283 -12.64 -16.49 -32.87
C VAL A 283 -13.77 -15.97 -33.76
N ASP A 284 -13.57 -16.00 -35.06
CA ASP A 284 -14.52 -15.48 -36.03
C ASP A 284 -15.03 -14.05 -35.71
N ARG A 285 -14.13 -13.19 -35.21
CA ARG A 285 -14.39 -11.80 -34.79
C ARG A 285 -15.38 -11.68 -33.63
N GLN A 286 -15.49 -12.70 -32.82
CA GLN A 286 -16.27 -12.70 -31.59
C GLN A 286 -15.37 -13.02 -30.40
N LEU A 287 -15.62 -12.35 -29.30
CA LEU A 287 -14.96 -12.64 -28.05
C LEU A 287 -15.59 -13.90 -27.45
N VAL A 288 -14.81 -14.91 -27.24
CA VAL A 288 -15.26 -16.23 -26.78
C VAL A 288 -14.42 -16.72 -25.62
N THR A 289 -14.99 -17.65 -24.87
CA THR A 289 -14.32 -18.37 -23.79
C THR A 289 -13.97 -19.76 -24.25
N THR A 290 -12.72 -20.19 -24.03
CA THR A 290 -12.25 -21.54 -24.33
C THR A 290 -11.61 -22.20 -23.11
N SER A 291 -11.61 -23.54 -23.05
CA SER A 291 -10.88 -24.29 -22.03
C SER A 291 -9.46 -24.64 -22.45
N GLU A 292 -9.16 -24.58 -23.75
CA GLU A 292 -7.84 -24.83 -24.32
C GLU A 292 -7.52 -23.66 -25.28
N PRO A 293 -6.44 -22.87 -25.02
CA PRO A 293 -6.13 -21.71 -25.84
C PRO A 293 -5.62 -22.15 -27.21
N THR A 294 -6.18 -21.51 -28.23
CA THR A 294 -5.80 -21.73 -29.64
C THR A 294 -5.16 -20.49 -30.26
N LYS A 295 -5.35 -19.32 -29.67
CA LYS A 295 -4.79 -18.05 -30.11
C LYS A 295 -4.10 -17.36 -28.97
N TYR A 296 -3.14 -16.51 -29.32
CA TYR A 296 -2.36 -15.73 -28.38
C TYR A 296 -2.63 -14.24 -28.57
N TRP A 297 -2.43 -13.50 -27.50
CA TRP A 297 -2.50 -12.06 -27.47
C TRP A 297 -1.09 -11.46 -27.49
N GLU A 298 -0.96 -10.30 -28.08
CA GLU A 298 0.23 -9.46 -27.98
C GLU A 298 -0.14 -8.18 -27.26
N PHE A 299 0.76 -7.67 -26.44
CA PHE A 299 0.57 -6.35 -25.84
C PHE A 299 1.06 -5.28 -26.80
N SER A 300 0.21 -4.32 -27.12
CA SER A 300 0.50 -3.28 -28.09
C SER A 300 -0.17 -1.97 -27.70
N TYR A 301 0.01 -0.95 -28.50
CA TYR A 301 -0.65 0.34 -28.33
C TYR A 301 -1.48 0.66 -29.57
N ILE A 302 -2.73 1.06 -29.35
CA ILE A 302 -3.60 1.63 -30.37
C ILE A 302 -3.61 3.15 -30.12
N GLY A 303 -2.83 3.89 -30.88
CA GLY A 303 -2.53 5.29 -30.58
C GLY A 303 -1.70 5.42 -29.29
N THR A 304 -2.26 6.05 -28.26
CA THR A 304 -1.64 6.21 -26.94
C THR A 304 -2.18 5.26 -25.88
N HIS A 305 -3.11 4.35 -26.24
CA HIS A 305 -3.79 3.48 -25.31
C HIS A 305 -3.24 2.06 -25.38
N PRO A 306 -2.91 1.42 -24.25
CA PRO A 306 -2.50 0.04 -24.21
C PRO A 306 -3.65 -0.88 -24.66
N ALA A 307 -3.31 -1.92 -25.40
CA ALA A 307 -4.28 -2.87 -25.90
C ALA A 307 -3.70 -4.29 -25.95
N PHE A 308 -4.54 -5.29 -25.69
CA PHE A 308 -4.25 -6.67 -26.05
C PHE A 308 -4.81 -6.90 -27.44
N VAL A 309 -3.93 -7.25 -28.36
CA VAL A 309 -4.26 -7.44 -29.77
C VAL A 309 -3.95 -8.87 -30.19
N THR A 310 -4.71 -9.38 -31.14
CA THR A 310 -4.41 -10.61 -31.84
C THR A 310 -4.49 -10.36 -33.38
N ALA A 311 -3.58 -10.93 -34.12
CA ALA A 311 -3.54 -10.72 -35.57
C ALA A 311 -4.60 -11.57 -36.28
N ASP A 312 -5.30 -10.95 -37.24
CA ASP A 312 -6.15 -11.61 -38.23
C ASP A 312 -5.75 -11.11 -39.65
N GLY A 313 -4.73 -11.73 -40.22
CA GLY A 313 -4.08 -11.23 -41.44
C GLY A 313 -3.37 -9.89 -41.16
N ASP A 314 -3.74 -8.86 -41.95
CA ASP A 314 -3.20 -7.51 -41.82
C ASP A 314 -3.99 -6.63 -40.79
N THR A 315 -5.00 -7.20 -40.18
CA THR A 315 -5.86 -6.49 -39.17
C THR A 315 -5.50 -6.92 -37.79
N LEU A 316 -5.45 -5.96 -36.88
CA LEU A 316 -5.33 -6.22 -35.44
C LEU A 316 -6.72 -6.22 -34.84
N LEU A 317 -7.06 -7.26 -34.09
CA LEU A 317 -8.30 -7.38 -33.33
C LEU A 317 -8.00 -7.16 -31.86
N CYS A 318 -8.87 -6.42 -31.18
CA CYS A 318 -8.77 -6.21 -29.73
C CYS A 318 -10.13 -6.31 -29.06
N ILE A 319 -10.14 -6.41 -27.73
CA ILE A 319 -11.35 -6.24 -26.92
C ILE A 319 -11.78 -4.78 -27.02
N ASP A 320 -13.02 -4.53 -27.43
CA ASP A 320 -13.57 -3.19 -27.59
C ASP A 320 -14.79 -3.01 -26.71
N PHE A 321 -14.86 -1.85 -26.08
CA PHE A 321 -15.96 -1.46 -25.18
C PHE A 321 -16.77 -0.27 -25.74
N THR A 322 -16.66 0.02 -27.02
CA THR A 322 -17.38 1.11 -27.66
C THR A 322 -18.90 0.93 -27.49
N ASP A 323 -19.62 2.03 -27.30
CA ASP A 323 -21.07 2.05 -27.12
C ASP A 323 -21.59 1.31 -25.85
N GLY A 324 -20.73 1.12 -24.84
CA GLY A 324 -21.12 0.48 -23.58
C GLY A 324 -21.43 -1.01 -23.71
N LYS A 325 -20.86 -1.67 -24.72
CA LYS A 325 -20.95 -3.12 -24.93
C LYS A 325 -19.56 -3.70 -25.10
N VAL A 326 -19.42 -4.96 -24.70
CA VAL A 326 -18.22 -5.73 -24.99
C VAL A 326 -18.29 -6.27 -26.39
N GLY A 327 -17.26 -6.05 -27.17
CA GLY A 327 -17.15 -6.50 -28.55
C GLY A 327 -15.71 -6.68 -29.00
N VAL A 328 -15.53 -6.79 -30.30
CA VAL A 328 -14.24 -6.88 -30.96
C VAL A 328 -14.03 -5.64 -31.81
N GLY A 329 -12.99 -4.90 -31.52
CA GLY A 329 -12.52 -3.78 -32.33
C GLY A 329 -11.55 -4.25 -33.40
N GLU A 330 -11.62 -3.64 -34.57
CA GLU A 330 -10.72 -3.88 -35.71
C GLU A 330 -9.89 -2.64 -35.97
N TYR A 331 -8.57 -2.80 -36.06
CA TYR A 331 -7.65 -1.71 -36.29
C TYR A 331 -6.60 -2.09 -37.32
N THR A 332 -6.27 -1.14 -38.18
CA THR A 332 -5.06 -1.24 -38.98
C THR A 332 -3.90 -0.55 -38.28
N ALA A 333 -2.69 -0.95 -38.53
CA ALA A 333 -1.48 -0.38 -37.93
C ALA A 333 -1.32 1.14 -38.11
N ALA A 334 -2.13 1.77 -38.96
CA ALA A 334 -2.12 3.19 -39.28
C ALA A 334 -3.24 3.99 -38.53
N GLU A 335 -4.18 3.33 -37.86
CA GLU A 335 -5.32 4.01 -37.22
C GLU A 335 -4.96 4.47 -35.81
N THR A 336 -5.26 5.72 -35.52
CA THR A 336 -5.19 6.28 -34.18
C THR A 336 -6.36 5.78 -33.34
N ALA A 337 -6.13 5.57 -32.05
CA ALA A 337 -7.13 5.12 -31.07
C ALA A 337 -8.42 5.94 -31.14
N ARG A 338 -9.56 5.24 -31.07
CA ARG A 338 -10.87 5.86 -30.85
C ARG A 338 -11.07 6.14 -29.36
N GLU A 339 -11.85 7.18 -29.04
CA GLU A 339 -12.44 7.31 -27.70
C GLU A 339 -13.20 6.03 -27.37
N GLY A 340 -12.88 5.37 -26.26
CA GLY A 340 -13.53 4.13 -25.85
C GLY A 340 -12.64 2.90 -25.77
N SER A 341 -11.33 3.04 -26.02
CA SER A 341 -10.38 1.96 -25.74
C SER A 341 -10.39 1.60 -24.24
N PHE A 342 -10.20 0.31 -23.96
CA PHE A 342 -10.27 -0.19 -22.60
C PHE A 342 -9.12 0.32 -21.72
N ILE A 343 -9.38 0.31 -20.41
CA ILE A 343 -8.39 0.61 -19.37
C ILE A 343 -8.06 -0.68 -18.67
N LEU A 344 -6.78 -0.93 -18.45
CA LEU A 344 -6.30 -2.00 -17.60
C LEU A 344 -6.24 -1.50 -16.15
N PHE A 345 -6.94 -2.19 -15.27
CA PHE A 345 -6.83 -1.96 -13.83
C PHE A 345 -6.10 -3.12 -13.19
N THR A 346 -5.08 -2.85 -12.42
CA THR A 346 -4.54 -3.85 -11.51
C THR A 346 -5.51 -4.07 -10.35
N LEU A 347 -5.50 -5.26 -9.72
CA LEU A 347 -6.28 -5.47 -8.49
C LEU A 347 -5.87 -4.46 -7.42
N GLU A 348 -4.61 -4.08 -7.36
CA GLU A 348 -4.10 -3.07 -6.45
C GLU A 348 -4.69 -1.68 -6.72
N ASP A 349 -4.88 -1.30 -7.98
CA ASP A 349 -5.52 -0.03 -8.36
C ASP A 349 -6.99 0.00 -7.96
N ILE A 350 -7.71 -1.13 -8.11
CA ILE A 350 -9.11 -1.27 -7.73
C ILE A 350 -9.26 -1.26 -6.22
N ASP A 351 -8.44 -2.00 -5.50
CA ASP A 351 -8.43 -2.00 -4.04
C ASP A 351 -8.09 -0.61 -3.47
N ARG A 352 -7.25 0.16 -4.18
CA ARG A 352 -6.95 1.55 -3.84
C ARG A 352 -8.06 2.52 -4.20
N SER A 353 -9.00 2.15 -5.09
CA SER A 353 -10.08 3.04 -5.53
C SER A 353 -11.19 3.26 -4.50
N GLY A 354 -11.10 2.65 -3.32
CA GLY A 354 -11.88 3.01 -2.15
C GLY A 354 -12.96 2.04 -1.71
N ASP A 355 -13.08 0.89 -2.35
CA ASP A 355 -14.05 -0.13 -1.89
C ASP A 355 -13.53 -0.93 -0.68
N SER A 356 -12.21 -0.99 -0.50
CA SER A 356 -11.61 -1.55 0.71
C SER A 356 -10.32 -0.82 1.07
N VAL A 357 -10.26 -0.29 2.28
CA VAL A 357 -9.03 0.20 2.89
C VAL A 357 -8.47 -0.86 3.81
N ASN A 358 -7.15 -0.91 3.96
CA ASN A 358 -6.51 -1.87 4.86
C ASN A 358 -5.67 -1.17 5.92
N PHE A 359 -6.31 -0.33 6.73
CA PHE A 359 -5.66 0.31 7.86
C PHE A 359 -5.14 -0.73 8.84
N PHE A 360 -3.90 -0.58 9.28
CA PHE A 360 -3.16 -1.52 10.13
C PHE A 360 -2.92 -2.91 9.51
N PHE A 361 -3.23 -3.11 8.23
CA PHE A 361 -3.17 -4.43 7.57
C PHE A 361 -4.07 -5.50 8.23
N ILE A 362 -5.20 -5.08 8.78
CA ILE A 362 -6.16 -5.95 9.49
C ILE A 362 -7.58 -5.88 8.93
N SER A 363 -7.75 -5.43 7.69
CA SER A 363 -9.04 -5.47 7.01
C SER A 363 -9.51 -6.93 6.82
N ASN A 364 -10.83 -7.14 6.88
CA ASN A 364 -11.45 -8.41 6.51
C ASN A 364 -11.69 -8.53 4.99
N HIS A 365 -11.55 -7.41 4.29
CA HIS A 365 -11.98 -7.22 2.90
C HIS A 365 -10.81 -7.10 1.92
N SER A 366 -9.59 -7.10 2.43
CA SER A 366 -8.36 -7.11 1.63
C SER A 366 -7.28 -7.93 2.30
N GLU A 367 -6.42 -8.56 1.51
CA GLU A 367 -5.34 -9.39 2.03
C GLU A 367 -4.26 -8.54 2.70
N THR A 368 -3.74 -8.99 3.84
CA THR A 368 -2.60 -8.33 4.47
C THR A 368 -1.30 -8.64 3.71
N PRO A 369 -0.44 -7.65 3.46
CA PRO A 369 0.83 -7.87 2.76
C PRO A 369 1.89 -8.58 3.61
N ILE A 370 1.61 -8.86 4.89
CA ILE A 370 2.55 -9.54 5.80
C ILE A 370 2.38 -11.06 5.65
N PRO A 371 3.35 -11.80 5.07
CA PRO A 371 3.15 -13.21 4.66
C PRO A 371 2.64 -14.14 5.76
N VAL A 372 3.16 -13.99 6.99
CA VAL A 372 2.71 -14.81 8.13
C VAL A 372 1.28 -14.49 8.51
N LEU A 373 0.90 -13.22 8.51
CA LEU A 373 -0.46 -12.78 8.83
C LEU A 373 -1.45 -13.11 7.71
N SER A 374 -1.04 -13.02 6.44
CA SER A 374 -1.82 -13.46 5.28
C SER A 374 -2.20 -14.95 5.40
N SER A 375 -1.22 -15.81 5.74
CA SER A 375 -1.49 -17.24 5.96
C SER A 375 -2.49 -17.49 7.08
N ILE A 376 -2.48 -16.69 8.15
CA ILE A 376 -3.45 -16.79 9.25
C ILE A 376 -4.82 -16.25 8.80
N GLN A 377 -4.84 -15.13 8.07
CA GLN A 377 -6.06 -14.50 7.57
C GLN A 377 -6.87 -15.45 6.67
N LYS A 378 -6.19 -16.24 5.82
CA LYS A 378 -6.84 -17.19 4.91
C LYS A 378 -7.54 -18.36 5.62
N VAL A 379 -7.11 -18.74 6.82
CA VAL A 379 -7.61 -19.94 7.51
C VAL A 379 -8.36 -19.64 8.81
N ALA A 380 -8.19 -18.48 9.41
CA ALA A 380 -8.77 -18.14 10.70
C ALA A 380 -10.02 -17.24 10.54
N PRO A 381 -11.06 -17.46 11.38
CA PRO A 381 -12.15 -16.48 11.48
C PRO A 381 -11.62 -15.08 11.83
N TYR A 382 -12.22 -14.05 11.27
CA TYR A 382 -11.74 -12.67 11.38
C TYR A 382 -11.43 -12.20 12.83
N PRO A 383 -12.27 -12.46 13.86
CA PRO A 383 -11.91 -12.10 15.23
C PRO A 383 -10.65 -12.80 15.75
N VAL A 384 -10.41 -14.04 15.30
CA VAL A 384 -9.20 -14.82 15.65
C VAL A 384 -7.98 -14.23 14.96
N PHE A 385 -8.11 -13.84 13.69
CA PHE A 385 -7.05 -13.14 12.98
C PHE A 385 -6.64 -11.85 13.69
N ILE A 386 -7.60 -10.99 14.08
CA ILE A 386 -7.33 -9.76 14.83
C ILE A 386 -6.62 -10.07 16.17
N LEU A 387 -7.09 -11.10 16.88
CA LEU A 387 -6.44 -11.52 18.12
C LEU A 387 -4.98 -11.94 17.89
N CYS A 388 -4.73 -12.76 16.88
CA CYS A 388 -3.37 -13.19 16.49
C CYS A 388 -2.49 -12.00 16.13
N TYR A 389 -3.02 -11.04 15.37
CA TYR A 389 -2.33 -9.80 15.02
C TYR A 389 -1.92 -9.01 16.28
N VAL A 390 -2.87 -8.72 17.16
CA VAL A 390 -2.63 -7.93 18.37
C VAL A 390 -1.64 -8.63 19.32
N VAL A 391 -1.86 -9.92 19.57
CA VAL A 391 -0.98 -10.71 20.45
C VAL A 391 0.42 -10.85 19.84
N GLY A 392 0.52 -11.08 18.54
CA GLY A 392 1.78 -11.15 17.82
C GLY A 392 2.59 -9.86 17.92
N PHE A 393 1.96 -8.72 17.67
CA PHE A 393 2.63 -7.42 17.80
C PHE A 393 3.11 -7.14 19.23
N ILE A 394 2.29 -7.42 20.25
CA ILE A 394 2.67 -7.27 21.65
C ILE A 394 3.83 -8.21 22.00
N ALA A 395 3.82 -9.45 21.52
CA ALA A 395 4.90 -10.40 21.74
C ALA A 395 6.22 -9.92 21.12
N VAL A 396 6.22 -9.49 19.86
CA VAL A 396 7.41 -8.95 19.19
C VAL A 396 7.90 -7.67 19.88
N THR A 397 7.00 -6.79 20.31
CA THR A 397 7.35 -5.60 21.08
C THR A 397 7.98 -5.98 22.44
N SER A 398 7.51 -7.07 23.06
CA SER A 398 8.10 -7.59 24.30
C SER A 398 9.50 -8.15 24.09
N LEU A 399 9.78 -8.77 22.93
CA LEU A 399 11.13 -9.19 22.55
C LEU A 399 12.06 -7.98 22.37
N LEU A 400 11.60 -6.93 21.71
CA LEU A 400 12.35 -5.68 21.61
C LEU A 400 12.65 -5.10 23.01
N TRP A 401 11.65 -5.08 23.90
CA TRP A 401 11.86 -4.63 25.28
C TRP A 401 12.93 -5.47 26.00
N LEU A 402 12.96 -6.81 25.82
CA LEU A 402 13.98 -7.68 26.38
C LEU A 402 15.39 -7.31 25.88
N ILE A 403 15.53 -7.03 24.59
CA ILE A 403 16.81 -6.57 24.01
C ILE A 403 17.27 -5.29 24.68
N VAL A 404 16.40 -4.31 24.85
CA VAL A 404 16.68 -3.04 25.55
C VAL A 404 17.07 -3.29 27.01
N HIS A 405 16.35 -4.17 27.70
CA HIS A 405 16.60 -4.52 29.10
C HIS A 405 18.01 -5.11 29.30
N PHE A 406 18.37 -6.11 28.50
CA PHE A 406 19.68 -6.76 28.61
C PHE A 406 20.82 -5.82 28.18
N ALA A 407 20.63 -5.02 27.13
CA ALA A 407 21.61 -3.99 26.75
C ALA A 407 21.85 -2.98 27.87
N GLY A 408 20.80 -2.64 28.62
CA GLY A 408 20.89 -1.77 29.80
C GLY A 408 21.62 -2.40 31.00
N LYS A 409 21.55 -3.73 31.17
CA LYS A 409 22.29 -4.46 32.22
C LYS A 409 23.79 -4.55 31.92
N LEU A 410 24.14 -4.95 30.69
CA LEU A 410 25.55 -5.05 30.25
C LEU A 410 26.33 -3.74 30.41
N LYS A 411 25.65 -2.61 30.35
CA LYS A 411 26.26 -1.29 30.54
C LYS A 411 26.53 -0.95 32.03
N LYS A 412 25.89 -1.60 32.98
CA LYS A 412 26.09 -1.37 34.40
C LYS A 412 27.22 -2.20 35.02
N GLU A 413 27.59 -3.30 34.31
CA GLU A 413 28.65 -4.22 34.73
C GLU A 413 30.02 -3.81 34.21
N LYS A 414 30.08 -2.79 33.35
CA LYS A 414 31.31 -2.10 32.91
C LYS A 414 31.42 -0.72 33.59
#